data_11e03c10c49dfff12a9cdb0aebff971c
#
_entry.id   11e03c10c49dfff12a9cdb0aebff971c
#
_cell.length_a   1.000
_cell.length_b   1.000
_cell.length_c   1.000
_cell.angle_alpha   90.00
_cell.angle_beta   90.00
_cell.angle_gamma   90.00
#
_symmetry.space_group_name_H-M   'P 1'
#
loop_
_entity.id
_entity.type
_entity.pdbx_description
1 polymer ?
#
loop_
_entity_poly.entity_id
_entity_poly.type
_entity_poly.pdbx_seq_one_letter_code
_entity_poly.pdbx_strand_id
1 'polypeptide(L)'
;MIPVFRPQLPKAAELLPYLKRIDEARWYSNFGPLHGEFRTRIARHYGLGDDQVVLVSNATVGIALALQAVALKRSAHQCICPSWTFAATPHAIALAGQSPVFADVDAATWTLDADQLAEQDIREASGVVMVSPFGAPIDMTKWERFAERNGIPVVCDAAASFDAIGREEFRIGTIPIVISLHATKPLAAAEGCIILCTDPDIIERIRQISNFGFSTTSVAQVLGTNAKLNEYNCAVGLASLDAWPETREKLTAMREYYWERLDEIPGLKVFGRGRSYVSNYMIIETETDGYQLSNHLAQRGIETRRWWRSGCHQHPAFTSFNVKPLPQTRRLGVHTLGLPFYSDLAKTDIDKIVDAVDEFCRPRAA
;
A
#
# COMPACT_ATOMS: atom_id res chain seq x y z
N MET A 1 13.45 12.40 21.46
CA MET A 1 12.65 12.59 20.24
C MET A 1 11.93 11.29 19.93
N ILE A 2 10.61 11.34 19.73
CA ILE A 2 9.77 10.19 19.34
C ILE A 2 9.68 10.23 17.82
N PRO A 3 10.28 9.27 17.07
CA PRO A 3 10.24 9.28 15.61
C PRO A 3 8.85 8.88 15.12
N VAL A 4 8.43 9.42 13.98
CA VAL A 4 7.13 9.08 13.36
C VAL A 4 7.09 7.62 12.91
N PHE A 5 8.25 7.06 12.57
CA PHE A 5 8.38 5.73 12.01
C PHE A 5 9.68 5.06 12.47
N ARG A 6 9.60 3.78 12.83
CA ARG A 6 10.75 2.99 13.24
C ARG A 6 10.64 1.57 12.66
N PRO A 7 11.13 1.36 11.41
CA PRO A 7 11.04 0.07 10.77
C PRO A 7 11.75 -1.01 11.58
N GLN A 8 11.13 -2.18 11.66
CA GLN A 8 11.71 -3.37 12.29
C GLN A 8 11.74 -4.51 11.26
N LEU A 9 12.92 -5.04 11.04
CA LEU A 9 13.16 -6.25 10.26
C LEU A 9 13.61 -7.37 11.18
N PRO A 10 13.50 -8.63 10.75
CA PRO A 10 14.04 -9.76 11.50
C PRO A 10 15.52 -9.58 11.84
N LYS A 11 15.91 -9.97 13.04
CA LYS A 11 17.28 -9.89 13.50
C LYS A 11 18.16 -10.92 12.81
N ALA A 12 19.48 -10.72 12.83
CA ALA A 12 20.44 -11.63 12.21
C ALA A 12 20.25 -13.09 12.65
N ALA A 13 19.93 -13.34 13.93
CA ALA A 13 19.69 -14.69 14.43
C ALA A 13 18.46 -15.36 13.81
N GLU A 14 17.42 -14.61 13.52
CA GLU A 14 16.17 -15.09 12.87
C GLU A 14 16.38 -15.33 11.37
N LEU A 15 17.29 -14.60 10.75
CA LEU A 15 17.65 -14.75 9.35
C LEU A 15 18.62 -15.91 9.10
N LEU A 16 19.49 -16.21 10.06
CA LEU A 16 20.59 -17.15 9.87
C LEU A 16 20.18 -18.54 9.35
N PRO A 17 19.05 -19.16 9.78
CA PRO A 17 18.60 -20.43 9.21
C PRO A 17 18.32 -20.37 7.71
N TYR A 18 17.72 -19.28 7.25
CA TYR A 18 17.41 -19.06 5.84
C TYR A 18 18.66 -18.76 5.01
N LEU A 19 19.59 -17.96 5.55
CA LEU A 19 20.86 -17.65 4.88
C LEU A 19 21.71 -18.89 4.66
N LYS A 20 21.79 -19.81 5.62
CA LYS A 20 22.48 -21.09 5.46
C LYS A 20 21.89 -21.91 4.32
N ARG A 21 20.59 -21.92 4.13
CA ARG A 21 19.93 -22.61 3.02
C ARG A 21 20.28 -21.99 1.67
N ILE A 22 20.45 -20.67 1.59
CA ILE A 22 20.94 -19.99 0.38
C ILE A 22 22.37 -20.42 0.06
N ASP A 23 23.24 -20.45 1.08
CA ASP A 23 24.64 -20.88 0.92
C ASP A 23 24.75 -22.32 0.47
N GLU A 24 23.97 -23.22 1.04
CA GLU A 24 23.93 -24.66 0.68
C GLU A 24 23.41 -24.86 -0.74
N ALA A 25 22.31 -24.18 -1.12
CA ALA A 25 21.72 -24.30 -2.44
C ALA A 25 22.52 -23.58 -3.54
N ARG A 26 23.33 -22.58 -3.18
CA ARG A 26 24.02 -21.66 -4.12
C ARG A 26 23.08 -21.07 -5.16
N TRP A 27 21.85 -20.82 -4.77
CA TRP A 27 20.82 -20.23 -5.61
C TRP A 27 20.41 -18.88 -5.02
N TYR A 28 20.69 -17.78 -5.70
CA TYR A 28 20.59 -16.43 -5.12
C TYR A 28 19.43 -15.61 -5.72
N SER A 29 18.92 -16.01 -6.89
CA SER A 29 17.84 -15.34 -7.61
C SER A 29 17.12 -16.33 -8.56
N ASN A 30 16.24 -15.82 -9.45
CA ASN A 30 15.60 -16.63 -10.51
C ASN A 30 14.75 -17.79 -9.96
N PHE A 31 13.83 -17.45 -9.06
CA PHE A 31 12.82 -18.40 -8.54
C PHE A 31 13.43 -19.60 -7.79
N GLY A 32 14.38 -19.33 -6.90
CA GLY A 32 15.03 -20.36 -6.09
C GLY A 32 14.13 -20.91 -4.98
N PRO A 33 14.70 -21.78 -4.12
CA PRO A 33 13.93 -22.53 -3.11
C PRO A 33 13.19 -21.64 -2.11
N LEU A 34 13.81 -20.56 -1.61
CA LEU A 34 13.14 -19.65 -0.64
C LEU A 34 12.06 -18.82 -1.33
N HIS A 35 12.26 -18.42 -2.60
CA HIS A 35 11.22 -17.76 -3.38
C HIS A 35 9.99 -18.68 -3.53
N GLY A 36 10.19 -19.96 -3.85
CA GLY A 36 9.11 -20.95 -3.95
C GLY A 36 8.37 -21.10 -2.62
N GLU A 37 9.11 -21.28 -1.52
CA GLU A 37 8.53 -21.42 -0.18
C GLU A 37 7.77 -20.17 0.25
N PHE A 38 8.34 -18.98 0.04
CA PHE A 38 7.70 -17.72 0.42
C PHE A 38 6.39 -17.53 -0.35
N ARG A 39 6.39 -17.80 -1.66
CA ARG A 39 5.17 -17.76 -2.48
C ARG A 39 4.10 -18.73 -1.97
N THR A 40 4.44 -19.98 -1.71
CA THR A 40 3.50 -21.00 -1.19
C THR A 40 2.95 -20.59 0.19
N ARG A 41 3.77 -20.05 1.06
CA ARG A 41 3.32 -19.61 2.40
C ARG A 41 2.41 -18.38 2.31
N ILE A 42 2.68 -17.44 1.40
CA ILE A 42 1.77 -16.32 1.11
C ILE A 42 0.45 -16.81 0.52
N ALA A 43 0.48 -17.74 -0.44
CA ALA A 43 -0.72 -18.34 -1.00
C ALA A 43 -1.58 -18.99 0.11
N ARG A 44 -0.97 -19.78 0.96
CA ARG A 44 -1.65 -20.40 2.12
C ARG A 44 -2.24 -19.35 3.09
N HIS A 45 -1.50 -18.27 3.36
CA HIS A 45 -1.97 -17.19 4.25
C HIS A 45 -3.28 -16.57 3.76
N TYR A 46 -3.45 -16.45 2.45
CA TYR A 46 -4.64 -15.89 1.83
C TYR A 46 -5.67 -16.92 1.32
N GLY A 47 -5.44 -18.21 1.54
CA GLY A 47 -6.32 -19.28 1.05
C GLY A 47 -6.31 -19.42 -0.48
N LEU A 48 -5.18 -19.12 -1.12
CA LEU A 48 -4.98 -19.14 -2.56
C LEU A 48 -4.12 -20.34 -3.00
N GLY A 49 -4.15 -20.64 -4.32
CA GLY A 49 -3.17 -21.49 -4.97
C GLY A 49 -1.85 -20.72 -5.27
N ASP A 50 -0.77 -21.48 -5.44
CA ASP A 50 0.54 -20.92 -5.78
C ASP A 50 0.54 -20.16 -7.13
N ASP A 51 -0.33 -20.56 -8.04
CA ASP A 51 -0.55 -19.95 -9.36
C ASP A 51 -1.32 -18.62 -9.30
N GLN A 52 -1.82 -18.23 -8.14
CA GLN A 52 -2.54 -16.98 -7.88
C GLN A 52 -1.67 -15.91 -7.19
N VAL A 53 -0.37 -16.19 -7.04
CA VAL A 53 0.59 -15.33 -6.35
C VAL A 53 1.84 -15.10 -7.19
N VAL A 54 2.26 -13.85 -7.32
CA VAL A 54 3.56 -13.47 -7.90
C VAL A 54 4.34 -12.63 -6.90
N LEU A 55 5.64 -12.90 -6.78
CA LEU A 55 6.58 -12.11 -6.00
C LEU A 55 7.50 -11.32 -6.94
N VAL A 56 7.60 -10.01 -6.75
CA VAL A 56 8.46 -9.13 -7.56
C VAL A 56 9.28 -8.18 -6.69
N SER A 57 10.22 -7.48 -7.30
CA SER A 57 11.28 -6.71 -6.64
C SER A 57 10.79 -5.54 -5.77
N ASN A 58 9.70 -4.88 -6.11
CA ASN A 58 9.06 -3.83 -5.32
C ASN A 58 7.65 -3.51 -5.85
N ALA A 59 6.85 -2.81 -5.05
CA ALA A 59 5.45 -2.52 -5.39
C ALA A 59 5.28 -1.53 -6.54
N THR A 60 6.17 -0.58 -6.73
CA THR A 60 6.09 0.37 -7.86
C THR A 60 6.18 -0.39 -9.19
N VAL A 61 7.14 -1.29 -9.30
CA VAL A 61 7.25 -2.19 -10.45
C VAL A 61 6.05 -3.15 -10.50
N GLY A 62 5.60 -3.68 -9.36
CA GLY A 62 4.44 -4.57 -9.28
C GLY A 62 3.16 -3.94 -9.86
N ILE A 63 2.86 -2.68 -9.53
CA ILE A 63 1.72 -1.94 -10.12
C ILE A 63 1.90 -1.78 -11.63
N ALA A 64 3.12 -1.42 -12.09
CA ALA A 64 3.39 -1.26 -13.52
C ALA A 64 3.20 -2.57 -14.29
N LEU A 65 3.70 -3.69 -13.75
CA LEU A 65 3.53 -5.02 -14.36
C LEU A 65 2.07 -5.47 -14.38
N ALA A 66 1.32 -5.22 -13.30
CA ALA A 66 -0.11 -5.51 -13.23
C ALA A 66 -0.88 -4.70 -14.28
N LEU A 67 -0.60 -3.40 -14.42
CA LEU A 67 -1.19 -2.56 -15.46
C LEU A 67 -0.86 -3.07 -16.87
N GLN A 68 0.39 -3.42 -17.13
CA GLN A 68 0.79 -3.98 -18.43
C GLN A 68 0.09 -5.31 -18.72
N ALA A 69 -0.15 -6.13 -17.70
CA ALA A 69 -0.84 -7.41 -17.86
C ALA A 69 -2.33 -7.23 -18.20
N VAL A 70 -3.04 -6.30 -17.53
CA VAL A 70 -4.47 -6.10 -17.73
C VAL A 70 -4.82 -5.16 -18.89
N ALA A 71 -3.95 -4.19 -19.22
CA ALA A 71 -4.20 -3.13 -20.21
C ALA A 71 -3.91 -3.52 -21.65
N LEU A 72 -3.42 -4.71 -21.94
CA LEU A 72 -2.92 -5.15 -23.26
C LEU A 72 -3.90 -5.04 -24.43
N LYS A 73 -5.17 -4.78 -24.18
CA LYS A 73 -6.23 -4.76 -25.22
C LYS A 73 -6.73 -3.35 -25.58
N ARG A 74 -6.15 -2.27 -25.01
CA ARG A 74 -6.65 -0.91 -25.22
C ARG A 74 -5.65 0.00 -25.93
N SER A 75 -6.14 0.77 -26.90
CA SER A 75 -5.37 1.83 -27.59
C SER A 75 -5.29 3.14 -26.79
N ALA A 76 -6.12 3.30 -25.74
CA ALA A 76 -6.08 4.44 -24.84
C ALA A 76 -4.82 4.40 -23.94
N HIS A 77 -4.32 5.59 -23.60
CA HIS A 77 -3.08 5.72 -22.82
C HIS A 77 -3.27 6.46 -21.49
N GLN A 78 -4.50 6.83 -21.13
CA GLN A 78 -4.79 7.53 -19.88
C GLN A 78 -5.20 6.55 -18.79
N CYS A 79 -4.50 6.57 -17.64
CA CYS A 79 -4.84 5.74 -16.49
C CYS A 79 -5.25 6.64 -15.32
N ILE A 80 -6.46 6.41 -14.80
CA ILE A 80 -7.00 7.21 -13.70
C ILE A 80 -6.41 6.69 -12.38
N CYS A 81 -5.96 7.61 -11.53
CA CYS A 81 -5.54 7.30 -10.17
C CYS A 81 -5.95 8.43 -9.21
N PRO A 82 -6.05 8.17 -7.90
CA PRO A 82 -6.28 9.25 -6.95
C PRO A 82 -5.07 10.18 -6.90
N SER A 83 -5.32 11.46 -6.69
CA SER A 83 -4.25 12.39 -6.34
C SER A 83 -3.81 12.23 -4.88
N TRP A 84 -4.70 11.78 -4.02
CA TRP A 84 -4.44 11.44 -2.62
C TRP A 84 -3.82 10.03 -2.53
N THR A 85 -2.52 9.95 -2.85
CA THR A 85 -1.73 8.71 -2.86
C THR A 85 -0.24 9.01 -2.68
N PHE A 86 0.56 7.96 -2.50
CA PHE A 86 2.01 8.03 -2.56
C PHE A 86 2.49 8.14 -4.03
N ALA A 87 3.61 8.82 -4.24
CA ALA A 87 4.16 9.08 -5.58
C ALA A 87 4.46 7.79 -6.39
N ALA A 88 4.56 6.63 -5.75
CA ALA A 88 4.76 5.35 -6.43
C ALA A 88 3.63 5.04 -7.42
N THR A 89 2.37 5.34 -7.07
CA THR A 89 1.20 5.05 -7.93
C THR A 89 1.29 5.75 -9.29
N PRO A 90 1.40 7.09 -9.40
CA PRO A 90 1.53 7.75 -10.70
C PRO A 90 2.86 7.43 -11.41
N HIS A 91 3.96 7.19 -10.69
CA HIS A 91 5.19 6.70 -11.32
C HIS A 91 5.02 5.31 -11.95
N ALA A 92 4.31 4.39 -11.29
CA ALA A 92 4.04 3.06 -11.84
C ALA A 92 3.19 3.12 -13.12
N ILE A 93 2.20 4.03 -13.16
CA ILE A 93 1.41 4.29 -14.37
C ILE A 93 2.31 4.76 -15.52
N ALA A 94 3.20 5.71 -15.25
CA ALA A 94 4.17 6.19 -16.25
C ALA A 94 5.14 5.08 -16.70
N LEU A 95 5.63 4.27 -15.77
CA LEU A 95 6.48 3.09 -16.07
C LEU A 95 5.74 2.04 -16.92
N ALA A 96 4.42 1.92 -16.77
CA ALA A 96 3.59 1.06 -17.62
C ALA A 96 3.36 1.63 -19.03
N GLY A 97 3.92 2.81 -19.35
CA GLY A 97 3.74 3.48 -20.64
C GLY A 97 2.42 4.24 -20.77
N GLN A 98 1.78 4.56 -19.65
CA GLN A 98 0.50 5.26 -19.61
C GLN A 98 0.65 6.64 -18.96
N SER A 99 -0.32 7.52 -19.18
CA SER A 99 -0.36 8.88 -18.62
C SER A 99 -1.31 8.91 -17.42
N PRO A 100 -0.85 9.28 -16.22
CA PRO A 100 -1.73 9.47 -15.07
C PRO A 100 -2.79 10.55 -15.31
N VAL A 101 -4.03 10.29 -14.90
CA VAL A 101 -5.10 11.26 -14.76
C VAL A 101 -5.51 11.31 -13.30
N PHE A 102 -5.26 12.43 -12.65
CA PHE A 102 -5.56 12.57 -11.22
C PHE A 102 -7.03 12.85 -10.98
N ALA A 103 -7.66 12.02 -10.16
CA ALA A 103 -9.04 12.17 -9.71
C ALA A 103 -9.10 12.34 -8.18
N ASP A 104 -10.22 12.86 -7.69
CA ASP A 104 -10.44 13.05 -6.27
C ASP A 104 -10.88 11.77 -5.57
N VAL A 105 -10.80 11.77 -4.27
CA VAL A 105 -11.20 10.67 -3.42
C VAL A 105 -12.52 10.96 -2.71
N ASP A 106 -13.20 9.93 -2.29
CA ASP A 106 -14.36 10.03 -1.43
C ASP A 106 -13.99 10.55 -0.03
N ALA A 107 -14.87 11.36 0.54
CA ALA A 107 -14.62 12.07 1.80
C ALA A 107 -14.52 11.15 3.03
N ALA A 108 -15.21 10.00 3.01
CA ALA A 108 -15.28 9.07 4.13
C ALA A 108 -14.20 7.98 4.05
N THR A 109 -13.94 7.49 2.84
CA THR A 109 -13.04 6.34 2.60
C THR A 109 -11.63 6.73 2.20
N TRP A 110 -11.44 7.95 1.67
CA TRP A 110 -10.19 8.51 1.16
C TRP A 110 -9.60 7.71 -0.03
N THR A 111 -10.40 6.89 -0.66
CA THR A 111 -10.08 6.20 -1.91
C THR A 111 -10.96 6.70 -3.04
N LEU A 112 -10.66 6.34 -4.29
CA LEU A 112 -11.58 6.57 -5.40
C LEU A 112 -12.92 5.86 -5.12
N ASP A 113 -14.02 6.48 -5.51
CA ASP A 113 -15.33 5.85 -5.50
C ASP A 113 -15.69 5.33 -6.89
N ALA A 114 -15.96 4.03 -6.99
CA ALA A 114 -16.24 3.37 -8.26
C ALA A 114 -17.55 3.85 -8.91
N ASP A 115 -18.58 4.14 -8.10
CA ASP A 115 -19.87 4.59 -8.58
C ASP A 115 -19.77 6.03 -9.11
N GLN A 116 -19.13 6.94 -8.34
CA GLN A 116 -18.88 8.31 -8.79
C GLN A 116 -17.97 8.38 -10.02
N LEU A 117 -17.00 7.47 -10.12
CA LEU A 117 -16.12 7.41 -11.28
C LEU A 117 -16.87 6.96 -12.54
N ALA A 118 -17.82 6.02 -12.40
CA ALA A 118 -18.64 5.53 -13.50
C ALA A 118 -19.59 6.60 -14.10
N GLU A 119 -19.95 7.62 -13.32
CA GLU A 119 -20.76 8.77 -13.77
C GLU A 119 -19.97 9.80 -14.57
N GLN A 120 -18.64 9.71 -14.56
CA GLN A 120 -17.76 10.63 -15.27
C GLN A 120 -17.48 10.18 -16.71
N ASP A 121 -16.95 11.09 -17.52
CA ASP A 121 -16.42 10.70 -18.84
C ASP A 121 -15.08 9.97 -18.66
N ILE A 122 -15.13 8.65 -18.78
CA ILE A 122 -14.00 7.72 -18.63
C ILE A 122 -13.69 6.96 -19.93
N ARG A 123 -14.25 7.38 -21.06
CA ARG A 123 -14.10 6.68 -22.37
C ARG A 123 -12.63 6.60 -22.82
N GLU A 124 -11.83 7.60 -22.49
CA GLU A 124 -10.40 7.69 -22.81
C GLU A 124 -9.52 6.92 -21.78
N ALA A 125 -10.12 6.31 -20.75
CA ALA A 125 -9.33 5.61 -19.73
C ALA A 125 -8.89 4.23 -20.24
N SER A 126 -7.57 4.00 -20.20
CA SER A 126 -6.96 2.69 -20.45
C SER A 126 -7.02 1.76 -19.24
N GLY A 127 -7.18 2.33 -18.05
CA GLY A 127 -7.25 1.62 -16.78
C GLY A 127 -7.48 2.55 -15.60
N VAL A 128 -7.66 1.94 -14.43
CA VAL A 128 -7.74 2.63 -13.15
C VAL A 128 -6.77 1.97 -12.18
N VAL A 129 -5.96 2.78 -11.48
CA VAL A 129 -5.26 2.32 -10.27
C VAL A 129 -5.97 2.92 -9.08
N MET A 130 -6.74 2.10 -8.38
CA MET A 130 -7.32 2.49 -7.12
C MET A 130 -6.37 2.20 -5.97
N VAL A 131 -6.45 2.96 -4.87
CA VAL A 131 -5.49 2.90 -3.75
C VAL A 131 -6.21 2.59 -2.46
N SER A 132 -5.69 1.65 -1.68
CA SER A 132 -6.07 1.39 -0.30
C SER A 132 -5.27 2.34 0.60
N PRO A 133 -5.88 3.44 1.09
CA PRO A 133 -5.15 4.44 1.85
C PRO A 133 -4.72 3.88 3.20
N PHE A 134 -3.42 4.00 3.50
CA PHE A 134 -2.83 3.62 4.79
C PHE A 134 -3.15 2.18 5.25
N GLY A 135 -3.48 1.28 4.32
CA GLY A 135 -3.79 -0.12 4.59
C GLY A 135 -5.26 -0.41 4.92
N ALA A 136 -6.16 0.57 4.82
CA ALA A 136 -7.57 0.38 5.10
C ALA A 136 -8.25 -0.55 4.07
N PRO A 137 -9.20 -1.40 4.48
CA PRO A 137 -9.92 -2.28 3.56
C PRO A 137 -10.75 -1.47 2.56
N ILE A 138 -10.93 -2.05 1.36
CA ILE A 138 -11.71 -1.48 0.25
C ILE A 138 -12.77 -2.49 -0.18
N ASP A 139 -13.96 -2.01 -0.55
CA ASP A 139 -15.01 -2.85 -1.14
C ASP A 139 -14.64 -3.24 -2.58
N MET A 140 -13.98 -4.38 -2.73
CA MET A 140 -13.57 -4.91 -4.03
C MET A 140 -14.75 -5.30 -4.92
N THR A 141 -15.90 -5.62 -4.34
CA THR A 141 -17.10 -5.99 -5.12
C THR A 141 -17.60 -4.83 -5.98
N LYS A 142 -17.50 -3.60 -5.48
CA LYS A 142 -17.84 -2.41 -6.27
C LYS A 142 -16.90 -2.25 -7.45
N TRP A 143 -15.60 -2.48 -7.25
CA TRP A 143 -14.58 -2.34 -8.28
C TRP A 143 -14.63 -3.44 -9.33
N GLU A 144 -14.98 -4.66 -8.96
CA GLU A 144 -15.22 -5.75 -9.92
C GLU A 144 -16.42 -5.45 -10.81
N ARG A 145 -17.54 -4.99 -10.24
CA ARG A 145 -18.70 -4.53 -11.01
C ARG A 145 -18.37 -3.33 -11.91
N PHE A 146 -17.55 -2.40 -11.43
CA PHE A 146 -17.09 -1.27 -12.26
C PHE A 146 -16.29 -1.76 -13.45
N ALA A 147 -15.31 -2.62 -13.24
CA ALA A 147 -14.47 -3.17 -14.29
C ALA A 147 -15.31 -3.93 -15.35
N GLU A 148 -16.24 -4.76 -14.91
CA GLU A 148 -17.14 -5.53 -15.78
C GLU A 148 -18.06 -4.62 -16.61
N ARG A 149 -18.77 -3.70 -15.96
CA ARG A 149 -19.75 -2.82 -16.63
C ARG A 149 -19.12 -1.86 -17.63
N ASN A 150 -17.96 -1.30 -17.31
CA ASN A 150 -17.29 -0.29 -18.13
C ASN A 150 -16.25 -0.89 -19.08
N GLY A 151 -15.90 -2.17 -18.91
CA GLY A 151 -14.82 -2.82 -19.64
C GLY A 151 -13.46 -2.12 -19.39
N ILE A 152 -13.27 -1.44 -18.28
CA ILE A 152 -12.04 -0.74 -17.90
C ILE A 152 -11.28 -1.58 -16.88
N PRO A 153 -10.04 -2.00 -17.18
CA PRO A 153 -9.24 -2.77 -16.24
C PRO A 153 -8.88 -1.93 -15.00
N VAL A 154 -8.85 -2.61 -13.85
CA VAL A 154 -8.53 -2.02 -12.56
C VAL A 154 -7.33 -2.73 -11.95
N VAL A 155 -6.46 -2.00 -11.28
CA VAL A 155 -5.37 -2.51 -10.42
C VAL A 155 -5.53 -1.88 -9.04
N CYS A 156 -5.36 -2.67 -7.99
CA CYS A 156 -5.41 -2.20 -6.61
C CYS A 156 -3.99 -2.00 -6.05
N ASP A 157 -3.62 -0.75 -5.80
CA ASP A 157 -2.45 -0.41 -4.99
C ASP A 157 -2.82 -0.55 -3.50
N ALA A 158 -2.52 -1.70 -2.95
CA ALA A 158 -2.74 -2.08 -1.55
C ALA A 158 -1.42 -2.15 -0.77
N ALA A 159 -0.49 -1.24 -1.07
CA ALA A 159 0.90 -1.30 -0.59
C ALA A 159 1.06 -1.45 0.94
N ALA A 160 0.07 -1.07 1.75
CA ALA A 160 0.12 -1.18 3.21
C ALA A 160 -0.90 -2.16 3.79
N SER A 161 -1.61 -2.94 2.96
CA SER A 161 -2.85 -3.63 3.35
C SER A 161 -2.67 -5.12 3.65
N PHE A 162 -1.46 -5.58 3.94
CA PHE A 162 -1.19 -7.01 4.15
C PHE A 162 -2.19 -7.69 5.10
N ASP A 163 -2.58 -7.04 6.20
CA ASP A 163 -3.56 -7.58 7.16
C ASP A 163 -5.03 -7.42 6.74
N ALA A 164 -5.34 -6.42 5.94
CA ALA A 164 -6.73 -6.11 5.57
C ALA A 164 -7.29 -7.03 4.48
N ILE A 165 -6.41 -7.53 3.59
CA ILE A 165 -6.78 -8.36 2.45
C ILE A 165 -7.22 -9.76 2.90
N GLY A 166 -8.18 -10.35 2.18
CA GLY A 166 -8.77 -11.65 2.51
C GLY A 166 -9.98 -11.56 3.44
N ARG A 167 -10.37 -10.36 3.88
CA ARG A 167 -11.59 -10.11 4.65
C ARG A 167 -12.80 -9.91 3.73
N GLU A 168 -14.01 -9.96 4.27
CA GLU A 168 -15.25 -9.84 3.51
C GLU A 168 -15.29 -8.59 2.62
N GLU A 169 -14.89 -7.44 3.15
CA GLU A 169 -14.85 -6.19 2.38
C GLU A 169 -13.72 -6.14 1.35
N PHE A 170 -12.57 -6.79 1.65
CA PHE A 170 -11.38 -6.74 0.83
C PHE A 170 -11.03 -8.11 0.27
N ARG A 171 -11.96 -8.70 -0.49
CA ARG A 171 -11.79 -10.03 -1.09
C ARG A 171 -10.79 -10.01 -2.24
N ILE A 172 -10.12 -11.13 -2.41
CA ILE A 172 -9.25 -11.37 -3.55
C ILE A 172 -10.11 -11.93 -4.69
N GLY A 173 -10.06 -11.27 -5.84
CA GLY A 173 -10.80 -11.63 -7.04
C GLY A 173 -9.93 -11.50 -8.28
N THR A 174 -10.55 -11.12 -9.41
CA THR A 174 -9.87 -10.98 -10.70
C THR A 174 -9.09 -9.67 -10.87
N ILE A 175 -9.26 -8.71 -9.96
CA ILE A 175 -8.47 -7.47 -9.95
C ILE A 175 -7.13 -7.74 -9.27
N PRO A 176 -5.98 -7.48 -9.91
CA PRO A 176 -4.68 -7.61 -9.28
C PRO A 176 -4.53 -6.69 -8.07
N ILE A 177 -4.17 -7.26 -6.92
CA ILE A 177 -3.89 -6.54 -5.67
C ILE A 177 -2.39 -6.53 -5.42
N VAL A 178 -1.80 -5.36 -5.29
CA VAL A 178 -0.36 -5.15 -5.16
C VAL A 178 0.00 -4.73 -3.74
N ILE A 179 0.77 -5.55 -3.03
CA ILE A 179 1.16 -5.38 -1.63
C ILE A 179 2.67 -5.12 -1.56
N SER A 180 3.09 -4.06 -0.92
CA SER A 180 4.51 -3.74 -0.73
C SER A 180 5.10 -4.50 0.45
N LEU A 181 6.32 -5.01 0.25
CA LEU A 181 7.17 -5.61 1.29
C LEU A 181 8.37 -4.70 1.65
N HIS A 182 8.30 -3.41 1.31
CA HIS A 182 9.32 -2.45 1.71
C HIS A 182 9.50 -2.45 3.24
N ALA A 183 10.71 -2.17 3.73
CA ALA A 183 11.09 -2.21 5.15
C ALA A 183 10.13 -1.47 6.10
N THR A 184 9.37 -0.49 5.60
CA THR A 184 8.40 0.30 6.37
C THR A 184 7.00 -0.30 6.41
N LYS A 185 6.74 -1.45 5.82
CA LYS A 185 5.39 -2.04 5.75
C LYS A 185 5.12 -3.01 6.89
N PRO A 186 3.84 -3.33 7.19
CA PRO A 186 3.50 -4.24 8.28
C PRO A 186 4.18 -5.61 8.19
N LEU A 187 4.14 -6.24 7.01
CA LEU A 187 4.99 -7.37 6.65
C LEU A 187 6.09 -6.83 5.72
N ALA A 188 7.35 -7.04 6.08
CA ALA A 188 8.48 -6.46 5.35
C ALA A 188 9.50 -7.53 4.93
N ALA A 189 10.11 -7.33 3.75
CA ALA A 189 11.17 -8.16 3.20
C ALA A 189 12.40 -7.32 2.79
N ALA A 190 12.64 -6.19 3.48
CA ALA A 190 13.53 -5.10 3.10
C ALA A 190 13.03 -4.40 1.82
N GLU A 191 13.01 -5.09 0.70
CA GLU A 191 12.35 -4.72 -0.55
C GLU A 191 11.59 -5.94 -1.09
N GLY A 192 10.49 -5.68 -1.80
CA GLY A 192 9.67 -6.73 -2.40
C GLY A 192 8.24 -6.29 -2.63
N CYS A 193 7.52 -7.18 -3.29
CA CYS A 193 6.09 -7.01 -3.55
C CYS A 193 5.43 -8.37 -3.72
N ILE A 194 4.20 -8.48 -3.23
CA ILE A 194 3.28 -9.58 -3.50
C ILE A 194 2.20 -9.05 -4.43
N ILE A 195 1.87 -9.82 -5.46
CA ILE A 195 0.70 -9.57 -6.33
C ILE A 195 -0.23 -10.76 -6.21
N LEU A 196 -1.49 -10.51 -5.88
CA LEU A 196 -2.56 -11.49 -5.72
C LEU A 196 -3.63 -11.28 -6.79
N CYS A 197 -4.08 -12.35 -7.43
CA CYS A 197 -5.18 -12.31 -8.38
C CYS A 197 -5.70 -13.75 -8.63
N THR A 198 -7.02 -13.92 -8.75
CA THR A 198 -7.59 -15.24 -9.05
C THR A 198 -7.63 -15.56 -10.53
N ASP A 199 -7.38 -14.59 -11.42
CA ASP A 199 -7.30 -14.80 -12.86
C ASP A 199 -5.92 -15.36 -13.23
N PRO A 200 -5.82 -16.63 -13.70
CA PRO A 200 -4.55 -17.28 -13.98
C PRO A 200 -3.82 -16.67 -15.18
N ASP A 201 -4.55 -16.10 -16.15
CA ASP A 201 -3.94 -15.51 -17.34
C ASP A 201 -3.22 -14.19 -16.98
N ILE A 202 -3.81 -13.40 -16.10
CA ILE A 202 -3.20 -12.17 -15.58
C ILE A 202 -1.94 -12.53 -14.78
N ILE A 203 -2.02 -13.50 -13.89
CA ILE A 203 -0.89 -13.93 -13.06
C ILE A 203 0.26 -14.48 -13.92
N GLU A 204 -0.03 -15.34 -14.88
CA GLU A 204 1.01 -15.86 -15.78
C GLU A 204 1.63 -14.73 -16.62
N ARG A 205 0.81 -13.78 -17.08
CA ARG A 205 1.32 -12.62 -17.81
C ARG A 205 2.24 -11.75 -16.97
N ILE A 206 1.89 -11.47 -15.71
CA ILE A 206 2.76 -10.74 -14.79
C ILE A 206 4.07 -11.50 -14.57
N ARG A 207 4.02 -12.82 -14.40
CA ARG A 207 5.21 -13.67 -14.23
C ARG A 207 6.14 -13.60 -15.44
N GLN A 208 5.60 -13.71 -16.66
CA GLN A 208 6.36 -13.58 -17.89
C GLN A 208 7.03 -12.20 -18.01
N ILE A 209 6.26 -11.12 -17.85
CA ILE A 209 6.77 -9.75 -17.94
C ILE A 209 7.87 -9.52 -16.90
N SER A 210 7.72 -10.04 -15.67
CA SER A 210 8.71 -9.91 -14.59
C SER A 210 10.02 -10.68 -14.85
N ASN A 211 10.03 -11.59 -15.82
CA ASN A 211 11.16 -12.44 -16.19
C ASN A 211 11.51 -12.31 -17.69
N PHE A 212 11.80 -11.11 -18.14
CA PHE A 212 12.21 -10.82 -19.52
C PHE A 212 11.21 -11.27 -20.59
N GLY A 213 9.96 -11.50 -20.27
CA GLY A 213 8.96 -12.02 -21.21
C GLY A 213 9.09 -13.52 -21.49
N PHE A 214 9.87 -14.25 -20.70
CA PHE A 214 10.04 -15.70 -20.84
C PHE A 214 8.85 -16.46 -20.25
N SER A 215 8.48 -17.56 -20.91
CA SER A 215 7.55 -18.56 -20.38
C SER A 215 8.30 -19.85 -20.04
N THR A 216 8.04 -20.91 -20.76
CA THR A 216 8.70 -22.22 -20.58
C THR A 216 10.07 -22.31 -21.25
N THR A 217 10.42 -21.37 -22.11
CA THR A 217 11.68 -21.32 -22.85
C THR A 217 12.39 -19.99 -22.59
N SER A 218 13.69 -19.92 -22.90
CA SER A 218 14.48 -18.67 -22.83
C SER A 218 14.27 -17.74 -24.04
N VAL A 219 13.06 -17.81 -24.63
CA VAL A 219 12.65 -16.93 -25.74
C VAL A 219 11.59 -15.99 -25.22
N ALA A 220 11.84 -14.68 -25.37
CA ALA A 220 10.88 -13.66 -24.96
C ALA A 220 9.63 -13.73 -25.85
N GLN A 221 8.49 -14.03 -25.25
CA GLN A 221 7.19 -14.06 -25.93
C GLN A 221 6.50 -12.70 -25.87
N VAL A 222 6.88 -11.87 -24.91
CA VAL A 222 6.36 -10.54 -24.68
C VAL A 222 7.46 -9.61 -24.22
N LEU A 223 7.25 -8.30 -24.33
CA LEU A 223 8.16 -7.33 -23.73
C LEU A 223 8.12 -7.49 -22.20
N GLY A 224 9.29 -7.46 -21.58
CA GLY A 224 9.41 -7.67 -20.14
C GLY A 224 10.65 -7.01 -19.56
N THR A 225 10.84 -7.21 -18.27
CA THR A 225 11.96 -6.68 -17.51
C THR A 225 12.47 -7.71 -16.50
N ASN A 226 13.54 -7.40 -15.80
CA ASN A 226 13.98 -8.19 -14.65
C ASN A 226 13.41 -7.60 -13.36
N ALA A 227 12.28 -8.13 -12.91
CA ALA A 227 11.62 -7.70 -11.68
C ALA A 227 11.48 -8.83 -10.65
N LYS A 228 12.27 -9.89 -10.78
CA LYS A 228 12.20 -11.03 -9.86
C LYS A 228 12.65 -10.67 -8.46
N LEU A 229 11.97 -11.18 -7.44
CA LEU A 229 12.43 -11.10 -6.06
C LEU A 229 13.59 -12.10 -5.86
N ASN A 230 14.65 -11.68 -5.20
CA ASN A 230 15.82 -12.53 -4.92
C ASN A 230 15.66 -13.33 -3.63
N GLU A 231 16.51 -14.34 -3.45
CA GLU A 231 16.45 -15.26 -2.31
C GLU A 231 16.73 -14.57 -0.96
N TYR A 232 17.58 -13.55 -0.91
CA TYR A 232 17.85 -12.83 0.34
C TYR A 232 16.63 -12.04 0.82
N ASN A 233 15.92 -11.37 -0.08
CA ASN A 233 14.66 -10.71 0.29
C ASN A 233 13.58 -11.74 0.67
N CYS A 234 13.55 -12.90 0.01
CA CYS A 234 12.66 -13.99 0.40
C CYS A 234 13.00 -14.52 1.81
N ALA A 235 14.28 -14.63 2.18
CA ALA A 235 14.70 -15.01 3.53
C ALA A 235 14.18 -14.02 4.58
N VAL A 236 14.31 -12.71 4.32
CA VAL A 236 13.76 -11.68 5.21
C VAL A 236 12.24 -11.77 5.28
N GLY A 237 11.56 -11.94 4.14
CA GLY A 237 10.11 -12.08 4.06
C GLY A 237 9.58 -13.31 4.81
N LEU A 238 10.27 -14.44 4.72
CA LEU A 238 9.94 -15.68 5.44
C LEU A 238 10.08 -15.49 6.96
N ALA A 239 11.20 -14.95 7.43
CA ALA A 239 11.41 -14.66 8.85
C ALA A 239 10.39 -13.64 9.38
N SER A 240 10.03 -12.62 8.58
CA SER A 240 8.96 -11.68 8.94
C SER A 240 7.59 -12.37 9.04
N LEU A 241 7.32 -13.32 8.15
CA LEU A 241 6.07 -14.09 8.15
C LEU A 241 6.00 -15.05 9.36
N ASP A 242 7.14 -15.60 9.81
CA ASP A 242 7.22 -16.39 11.05
C ASP A 242 6.81 -15.55 12.28
N ALA A 243 7.28 -14.30 12.34
CA ALA A 243 6.98 -13.38 13.43
C ALA A 243 5.62 -12.65 13.28
N TRP A 244 4.93 -12.82 12.15
CA TRP A 244 3.72 -12.05 11.83
C TRP A 244 2.60 -12.18 12.87
N PRO A 245 2.22 -13.37 13.39
CA PRO A 245 1.16 -13.48 14.38
C PRO A 245 1.41 -12.60 15.62
N GLU A 246 2.62 -12.63 16.18
CA GLU A 246 3.01 -11.82 17.34
C GLU A 246 3.05 -10.33 17.00
N THR A 247 3.61 -9.99 15.85
CA THR A 247 3.67 -8.59 15.37
C THR A 247 2.27 -8.01 15.20
N ARG A 248 1.34 -8.78 14.62
CA ARG A 248 -0.05 -8.40 14.43
C ARG A 248 -0.76 -8.14 15.75
N GLU A 249 -0.58 -9.04 16.72
CA GLU A 249 -1.16 -8.90 18.06
C GLU A 249 -0.67 -7.62 18.75
N LYS A 250 0.63 -7.37 18.76
CA LYS A 250 1.24 -6.16 19.32
C LYS A 250 0.70 -4.88 18.67
N LEU A 251 0.68 -4.83 17.35
CA LEU A 251 0.17 -3.67 16.62
C LEU A 251 -1.32 -3.45 16.86
N THR A 252 -2.11 -4.53 16.99
CA THR A 252 -3.55 -4.44 17.31
C THR A 252 -3.77 -3.83 18.69
N ALA A 253 -3.13 -4.39 19.71
CA ALA A 253 -3.28 -3.91 21.09
C ALA A 253 -2.84 -2.44 21.26
N MET A 254 -1.75 -2.08 20.58
CA MET A 254 -1.23 -0.72 20.62
C MET A 254 -2.15 0.26 19.87
N ARG A 255 -2.68 -0.13 18.72
CA ARG A 255 -3.63 0.68 17.96
C ARG A 255 -4.91 0.93 18.77
N GLU A 256 -5.46 -0.09 19.41
CA GLU A 256 -6.67 0.04 20.23
C GLU A 256 -6.45 0.99 21.41
N TYR A 257 -5.33 0.83 22.12
CA TYR A 257 -4.96 1.75 23.19
C TYR A 257 -4.84 3.20 22.70
N TYR A 258 -4.19 3.40 21.53
CA TYR A 258 -4.01 4.73 20.96
C TYR A 258 -5.35 5.35 20.54
N TRP A 259 -6.22 4.56 19.93
CA TRP A 259 -7.55 5.00 19.52
C TRP A 259 -8.40 5.42 20.71
N GLU A 260 -8.44 4.64 21.78
CA GLU A 260 -9.17 5.00 23.03
C GLU A 260 -8.73 6.36 23.55
N ARG A 261 -7.43 6.60 23.57
CA ARG A 261 -6.88 7.88 24.05
C ARG A 261 -7.19 9.05 23.11
N LEU A 262 -7.17 8.86 21.80
CA LEU A 262 -7.45 9.91 20.81
C LEU A 262 -8.95 10.24 20.71
N ASP A 263 -9.83 9.28 20.97
CA ASP A 263 -11.30 9.49 20.95
C ASP A 263 -11.78 10.50 22.00
N GLU A 264 -10.97 10.75 23.04
CA GLU A 264 -11.29 11.73 24.10
C GLU A 264 -11.03 13.18 23.66
N ILE A 265 -10.40 13.40 22.49
CA ILE A 265 -10.03 14.75 22.01
C ILE A 265 -11.11 15.32 21.10
N PRO A 266 -11.76 16.44 21.50
CA PRO A 266 -12.78 17.09 20.69
C PRO A 266 -12.26 17.56 19.33
N GLY A 267 -13.07 17.40 18.27
CA GLY A 267 -12.73 17.86 16.91
C GLY A 267 -11.66 17.02 16.19
N LEU A 268 -11.26 15.88 16.79
CA LEU A 268 -10.29 14.95 16.18
C LEU A 268 -11.04 13.73 15.61
N LYS A 269 -10.64 13.30 14.43
CA LYS A 269 -11.08 12.03 13.84
C LYS A 269 -9.87 11.15 13.55
N VAL A 270 -9.97 9.87 13.87
CA VAL A 270 -8.92 8.91 13.57
C VAL A 270 -9.32 8.11 12.31
N PHE A 271 -8.47 8.13 11.30
CA PHE A 271 -8.73 7.40 10.06
C PHE A 271 -8.76 5.89 10.33
N GLY A 272 -9.76 5.22 9.79
CA GLY A 272 -9.94 3.78 9.94
C GLY A 272 -10.50 3.34 11.31
N ARG A 273 -10.90 4.28 12.17
CA ARG A 273 -11.54 3.98 13.46
C ARG A 273 -12.76 3.06 13.29
N GLY A 274 -12.82 2.01 14.10
CA GLY A 274 -13.88 1.00 14.04
C GLY A 274 -13.71 -0.09 12.99
N ARG A 275 -12.70 0.01 12.10
CA ARG A 275 -12.38 -1.03 11.13
C ARG A 275 -11.35 -2.02 11.68
N SER A 276 -11.53 -3.30 11.38
CA SER A 276 -10.62 -4.35 11.87
C SER A 276 -9.50 -4.61 10.86
N TYR A 277 -8.37 -3.92 10.98
CA TYR A 277 -7.15 -4.18 10.22
C TYR A 277 -5.93 -3.65 10.97
N VAL A 278 -4.74 -4.08 10.58
CA VAL A 278 -3.48 -3.60 11.14
C VAL A 278 -2.62 -2.97 10.05
N SER A 279 -2.10 -1.79 10.34
CA SER A 279 -1.11 -1.11 9.49
C SER A 279 -0.07 -0.41 10.37
N ASN A 280 0.96 0.16 9.75
CA ASN A 280 1.99 0.95 10.46
C ASN A 280 1.69 2.46 10.40
N TYR A 281 0.40 2.82 10.37
CA TYR A 281 -0.02 4.21 10.26
C TYR A 281 -1.05 4.54 11.33
N MET A 282 -0.85 5.68 12.00
CA MET A 282 -1.83 6.34 12.86
C MET A 282 -2.10 7.71 12.24
N ILE A 283 -3.22 7.83 11.53
CA ILE A 283 -3.57 9.06 10.80
C ILE A 283 -4.75 9.70 11.48
N ILE A 284 -4.60 10.98 11.80
CA ILE A 284 -5.67 11.82 12.33
C ILE A 284 -6.10 12.87 11.32
N GLU A 285 -7.36 13.25 11.38
CA GLU A 285 -7.93 14.43 10.76
C GLU A 285 -8.35 15.40 11.86
N THR A 286 -7.92 16.65 11.77
CA THR A 286 -8.21 17.71 12.74
C THR A 286 -8.99 18.85 12.07
N GLU A 287 -9.81 19.58 12.82
CA GLU A 287 -10.49 20.78 12.33
C GLU A 287 -9.52 21.95 12.09
N THR A 288 -8.35 21.91 12.72
CA THR A 288 -7.30 22.92 12.57
C THR A 288 -6.33 22.54 11.43
N ASP A 289 -5.39 23.42 11.12
CA ASP A 289 -4.33 23.15 10.14
C ASP A 289 -3.33 22.11 10.70
N GLY A 290 -3.24 20.97 10.04
CA GLY A 290 -2.31 19.89 10.40
C GLY A 290 -0.82 20.33 10.37
N TYR A 291 -0.46 21.37 9.65
CA TYR A 291 0.89 21.93 9.69
C TYR A 291 1.16 22.65 11.03
N GLN A 292 0.18 23.39 11.55
CA GLN A 292 0.32 24.05 12.87
C GLN A 292 0.44 23.00 13.98
N LEU A 293 -0.40 21.94 13.95
CA LEU A 293 -0.29 20.83 14.89
C LEU A 293 1.07 20.13 14.77
N SER A 294 1.56 19.90 13.55
CA SER A 294 2.88 19.30 13.33
C SER A 294 4.01 20.12 13.96
N ASN A 295 3.97 21.46 13.83
CA ASN A 295 4.97 22.35 14.44
C ASN A 295 4.88 22.31 15.99
N HIS A 296 3.67 22.30 16.55
CA HIS A 296 3.46 22.18 17.99
C HIS A 296 4.05 20.89 18.56
N LEU A 297 3.81 19.75 17.88
CA LEU A 297 4.35 18.45 18.26
C LEU A 297 5.87 18.40 18.12
N ALA A 298 6.42 18.99 17.05
CA ALA A 298 7.86 19.06 16.83
C ALA A 298 8.61 19.80 17.97
N GLN A 299 8.02 20.89 18.50
CA GLN A 299 8.56 21.63 19.65
C GLN A 299 8.62 20.78 20.94
N ARG A 300 7.84 19.69 21.01
CA ARG A 300 7.80 18.71 22.11
C ARG A 300 8.62 17.44 21.83
N GLY A 301 9.41 17.47 20.76
CA GLY A 301 10.26 16.34 20.37
C GLY A 301 9.46 15.16 19.78
N ILE A 302 8.29 15.40 19.22
CA ILE A 302 7.45 14.41 18.57
C ILE A 302 7.51 14.66 17.05
N GLU A 303 8.05 13.69 16.32
CA GLU A 303 8.08 13.74 14.86
C GLU A 303 6.70 13.32 14.30
N THR A 304 6.24 14.01 13.26
CA THR A 304 4.98 13.71 12.57
C THR A 304 5.19 13.76 11.06
N ARG A 305 4.21 13.27 10.29
CA ARG A 305 4.33 13.28 8.84
C ARG A 305 3.00 13.62 8.15
N ARG A 306 3.04 14.59 7.25
CA ARG A 306 1.98 14.85 6.27
C ARG A 306 2.27 13.97 5.05
N TRP A 307 1.73 12.74 5.07
CA TRP A 307 2.16 11.65 4.19
C TRP A 307 2.06 11.99 2.69
N TRP A 308 0.95 12.56 2.25
CA TRP A 308 0.72 12.86 0.83
C TRP A 308 0.56 14.36 0.57
N ARG A 309 0.83 15.20 1.56
CA ARG A 309 0.81 16.66 1.48
C ARG A 309 -0.47 17.17 0.80
N SER A 310 -0.34 17.93 -0.30
CA SER A 310 -1.47 18.49 -1.05
C SER A 310 -1.91 17.61 -2.24
N GLY A 311 -1.45 16.35 -2.28
CA GLY A 311 -1.69 15.40 -3.36
C GLY A 311 -0.58 15.35 -4.41
N CYS A 312 -0.49 14.21 -5.10
CA CYS A 312 0.56 13.94 -6.07
C CYS A 312 0.57 14.90 -7.26
N HIS A 313 -0.60 15.42 -7.69
CA HIS A 313 -0.71 16.35 -8.81
C HIS A 313 0.13 17.61 -8.63
N GLN A 314 0.50 17.97 -7.40
CA GLN A 314 1.33 19.15 -7.11
C GLN A 314 2.84 18.86 -7.11
N HIS A 315 3.25 17.62 -7.27
CA HIS A 315 4.67 17.32 -7.39
C HIS A 315 5.19 17.79 -8.77
N PRO A 316 6.37 18.44 -8.85
CA PRO A 316 6.91 18.95 -10.11
C PRO A 316 6.94 17.91 -11.24
N ALA A 317 7.18 16.64 -10.91
CA ALA A 317 7.20 15.54 -11.87
C ALA A 317 5.84 15.24 -12.53
N PHE A 318 4.73 15.73 -11.97
CA PHE A 318 3.39 15.36 -12.41
C PHE A 318 2.53 16.55 -12.89
N THR A 319 3.07 17.75 -12.90
CA THR A 319 2.31 18.99 -13.25
C THR A 319 1.83 19.05 -14.71
N SER A 320 2.40 18.24 -15.60
CA SER A 320 2.00 18.14 -17.00
C SER A 320 0.85 17.18 -17.26
N PHE A 321 0.42 16.42 -16.26
CA PHE A 321 -0.65 15.44 -16.42
C PHE A 321 -2.03 16.02 -16.13
N ASN A 322 -3.07 15.38 -16.64
CA ASN A 322 -4.45 15.82 -16.49
C ASN A 322 -4.92 15.69 -15.03
N VAL A 323 -5.62 16.72 -14.57
CA VAL A 323 -6.14 16.81 -13.20
C VAL A 323 -7.63 17.14 -13.24
N LYS A 324 -8.46 16.29 -12.64
CA LYS A 324 -9.88 16.56 -12.39
C LYS A 324 -10.03 17.47 -11.16
N PRO A 325 -11.22 18.04 -10.88
CA PRO A 325 -11.44 18.77 -9.61
C PRO A 325 -11.11 17.92 -8.40
N LEU A 326 -10.38 18.48 -7.41
CA LEU A 326 -9.82 17.75 -6.27
C LEU A 326 -10.15 18.41 -4.91
N PRO A 327 -11.43 18.69 -4.58
CA PRO A 327 -11.79 19.35 -3.31
C PRO A 327 -11.42 18.51 -2.08
N GLN A 328 -11.64 17.20 -2.10
CA GLN A 328 -11.31 16.32 -0.96
C GLN A 328 -9.81 16.16 -0.76
N THR A 329 -9.06 15.94 -1.84
CA THR A 329 -7.59 15.89 -1.79
C THR A 329 -7.01 17.16 -1.16
N ARG A 330 -7.53 18.34 -1.53
CA ARG A 330 -7.08 19.62 -0.95
C ARG A 330 -7.42 19.72 0.53
N ARG A 331 -8.65 19.33 0.93
CA ARG A 331 -9.08 19.30 2.32
C ARG A 331 -8.20 18.38 3.15
N LEU A 332 -8.01 17.14 2.71
CA LEU A 332 -7.16 16.15 3.38
C LEU A 332 -5.72 16.63 3.50
N GLY A 333 -5.22 17.30 2.47
CA GLY A 333 -3.87 17.89 2.47
C GLY A 333 -3.63 18.94 3.55
N VAL A 334 -4.68 19.64 4.00
CA VAL A 334 -4.61 20.64 5.07
C VAL A 334 -4.81 19.99 6.45
N HIS A 335 -5.79 19.10 6.57
CA HIS A 335 -6.32 18.68 7.86
C HIS A 335 -5.77 17.35 8.37
N THR A 336 -4.97 16.59 7.57
CA THR A 336 -4.47 15.29 8.00
C THR A 336 -3.03 15.32 8.49
N LEU A 337 -2.76 14.49 9.51
CA LEU A 337 -1.42 14.32 10.07
C LEU A 337 -1.22 12.85 10.48
N GLY A 338 -0.04 12.30 10.17
CA GLY A 338 0.42 11.01 10.67
C GLY A 338 1.18 11.18 11.96
N LEU A 339 0.74 10.51 13.00
CA LEU A 339 1.37 10.43 14.31
C LEU A 339 2.35 9.24 14.38
N PRO A 340 3.31 9.23 15.33
CA PRO A 340 4.19 8.08 15.56
C PRO A 340 3.40 6.79 15.78
N PHE A 341 3.72 5.75 14.99
CA PHE A 341 3.14 4.42 15.16
C PHE A 341 4.06 3.33 14.62
N TYR A 342 4.56 2.45 15.49
CA TYR A 342 5.43 1.33 15.16
C TYR A 342 5.41 0.29 16.29
N SER A 343 5.78 -0.96 16.04
CA SER A 343 5.51 -2.13 16.88
C SER A 343 6.14 -2.12 18.28
N ASP A 344 7.15 -1.29 18.53
CA ASP A 344 7.81 -1.12 19.84
C ASP A 344 7.60 0.28 20.45
N LEU A 345 6.59 1.03 20.00
CA LEU A 345 6.23 2.31 20.61
C LEU A 345 5.68 2.09 22.03
N ALA A 346 6.31 2.72 23.00
CA ALA A 346 5.89 2.56 24.40
C ALA A 346 4.55 3.27 24.68
N LYS A 347 3.71 2.69 25.56
CA LYS A 347 2.45 3.33 25.99
C LYS A 347 2.67 4.72 26.56
N THR A 348 3.75 4.90 27.34
CA THR A 348 4.15 6.21 27.88
C THR A 348 4.47 7.25 26.80
N ASP A 349 4.95 6.82 25.63
CA ASP A 349 5.19 7.73 24.52
C ASP A 349 3.90 8.03 23.77
N ILE A 350 2.97 7.05 23.68
CA ILE A 350 1.61 7.29 23.18
C ILE A 350 0.90 8.34 24.06
N ASP A 351 0.96 8.21 25.37
CA ASP A 351 0.37 9.18 26.31
C ASP A 351 0.91 10.59 26.08
N LYS A 352 2.25 10.74 25.99
CA LYS A 352 2.88 12.04 25.68
C LYS A 352 2.42 12.63 24.35
N ILE A 353 2.25 11.78 23.31
CA ILE A 353 1.79 12.24 22.01
C ILE A 353 0.33 12.73 22.13
N VAL A 354 -0.54 11.93 22.77
CA VAL A 354 -1.96 12.26 22.94
C VAL A 354 -2.13 13.53 23.75
N ASP A 355 -1.42 13.66 24.89
CA ASP A 355 -1.46 14.85 25.73
C ASP A 355 -1.05 16.12 24.95
N ALA A 356 0.00 16.01 24.11
CA ALA A 356 0.44 17.12 23.28
C ALA A 356 -0.56 17.47 22.15
N VAL A 357 -1.26 16.48 21.58
CA VAL A 357 -2.35 16.71 20.62
C VAL A 357 -3.54 17.38 21.30
N ASP A 358 -3.93 16.89 22.48
CA ASP A 358 -5.04 17.43 23.26
C ASP A 358 -4.79 18.89 23.68
N GLU A 359 -3.59 19.21 24.17
CA GLU A 359 -3.17 20.59 24.51
C GLU A 359 -3.33 21.55 23.33
N PHE A 360 -3.07 21.07 22.10
CA PHE A 360 -3.22 21.90 20.90
C PHE A 360 -4.69 22.04 20.49
N CYS A 361 -5.50 20.99 20.60
CA CYS A 361 -6.89 20.97 20.14
C CYS A 361 -7.86 21.66 21.09
N ARG A 362 -7.55 21.72 22.40
CA ARG A 362 -8.42 22.42 23.36
C ARG A 362 -8.34 23.94 23.17
N PRO A 363 -9.46 24.64 23.15
CA PRO A 363 -9.46 26.10 23.16
C PRO A 363 -8.64 26.58 24.37
N ARG A 364 -7.68 27.45 24.15
CA ARG A 364 -7.05 28.18 25.27
C ARG A 364 -8.15 28.91 26.00
N ALA A 365 -8.33 28.62 27.29
CA ALA A 365 -9.19 29.41 28.15
C ALA A 365 -8.72 30.87 28.01
N ALA A 366 -9.65 31.74 27.55
CA ALA A 366 -9.40 33.16 27.36
C ALA A 366 -9.21 33.87 28.69
#